data_2a216391130ae7e9c1adc434d0e158bc
#
_entry.id   2a216391130ae7e9c1adc434d0e158bc
#
_cell.length_a   1.000
_cell.length_b   1.000
_cell.length_c   1.000
_cell.angle_alpha   90.00
_cell.angle_beta   90.00
_cell.angle_gamma   90.00
#
_symmetry.space_group_name_H-M   'P 1'
#
loop_
_entity.id
_entity.type
_entity.pdbx_description
1 polymer ?
#
loop_
_entity_poly.entity_id
_entity_poly.type
_entity_poly.pdbx_seq_one_letter_code
_entity_poly.pdbx_strand_id
1 'polypeptide(L)'
;AKPKLGLTVAQCNSLKGKVQHFFHLAAIYDMSADAESQKVANIGGTKNALELAATLNVGCFHHASSIAAAGLYPGTFREDMFEEAEGLKDPYLKTKHESEGLVRKQTAVPFRIYRPSMVVGHSQTGEIDKIDGPYYLFTLIKKIRQTLPQWVPTLGIEGGRINVVPVDFVTDAMDHIAHKKGLDGHCFHLVDPEPMRFGELMNTFARAAHAPEMTMRIDARMFAFIPSAMRMAVTSLPPVKRLTNMILRDLKIPKATLSFIT
;
A
#
# COMPACT_ATOMS: atom_id res chain seq x y z
N ALA A 1 2.87 21.52 -0.05
CA ALA A 1 1.92 21.87 1.01
C ALA A 1 2.25 23.29 1.53
N LYS A 2 1.23 24.07 1.90
CA LYS A 2 1.45 25.41 2.50
C LYS A 2 1.78 25.27 3.98
N PRO A 3 2.62 26.16 4.56
CA PRO A 3 2.85 26.21 6.01
C PRO A 3 1.52 26.26 6.77
N LYS A 4 1.44 25.57 7.91
CA LYS A 4 0.19 25.44 8.70
C LYS A 4 -1.03 24.98 7.88
N LEU A 5 -0.81 24.22 6.82
CA LEU A 5 -1.81 23.78 5.85
C LEU A 5 -2.68 24.90 5.25
N GLY A 6 -2.17 26.15 5.30
CA GLY A 6 -2.84 27.33 4.78
C GLY A 6 -3.83 28.02 5.73
N LEU A 7 -3.90 27.61 7.01
CA LEU A 7 -4.69 28.29 8.02
C LEU A 7 -4.08 29.66 8.38
N THR A 8 -4.93 30.65 8.55
CA THR A 8 -4.55 31.97 9.04
C THR A 8 -4.26 31.94 10.55
N VAL A 9 -3.55 32.94 11.06
CA VAL A 9 -3.28 33.08 12.49
C VAL A 9 -4.57 33.13 13.32
N ALA A 10 -5.57 33.84 12.84
CA ALA A 10 -6.88 33.94 13.50
C ALA A 10 -7.57 32.56 13.61
N GLN A 11 -7.55 31.77 12.52
CA GLN A 11 -8.09 30.40 12.51
C GLN A 11 -7.31 29.49 13.47
N CYS A 12 -5.98 29.55 13.47
CA CYS A 12 -5.18 28.78 14.42
C CYS A 12 -5.52 29.14 15.87
N ASN A 13 -5.64 30.43 16.18
CA ASN A 13 -6.00 30.88 17.53
C ASN A 13 -7.40 30.42 17.95
N SER A 14 -8.37 30.39 17.04
CA SER A 14 -9.72 29.90 17.33
C SER A 14 -9.82 28.41 17.62
N LEU A 15 -8.89 27.61 17.07
CA LEU A 15 -8.83 26.14 17.21
C LEU A 15 -7.89 25.69 18.34
N LYS A 16 -6.99 26.56 18.80
CA LYS A 16 -5.97 26.20 19.78
C LYS A 16 -6.57 25.64 21.06
N GLY A 17 -6.11 24.43 21.45
CA GLY A 17 -6.57 23.70 22.63
C GLY A 17 -7.98 23.08 22.51
N LYS A 18 -8.62 23.17 21.34
CA LYS A 18 -9.97 22.60 21.10
C LYS A 18 -9.95 21.33 20.28
N VAL A 19 -8.82 20.98 19.65
CA VAL A 19 -8.68 19.80 18.79
C VAL A 19 -8.15 18.64 19.64
N GLN A 20 -8.97 17.64 19.88
CA GLN A 20 -8.57 16.47 20.65
C GLN A 20 -7.80 15.47 19.76
N HIS A 21 -8.26 15.24 18.55
CA HIS A 21 -7.69 14.29 17.60
C HIS A 21 -7.38 14.98 16.27
N PHE A 22 -6.16 14.83 15.78
CA PHE A 22 -5.74 15.34 14.49
C PHE A 22 -5.30 14.17 13.60
N PHE A 23 -6.12 13.81 12.61
CA PHE A 23 -5.82 12.73 11.68
C PHE A 23 -5.09 13.25 10.45
N HIS A 24 -3.87 12.77 10.24
CA HIS A 24 -3.08 13.03 9.04
C HIS A 24 -3.12 11.82 8.12
N LEU A 25 -4.09 11.81 7.20
CA LEU A 25 -4.32 10.72 6.24
C LEU A 25 -3.77 11.06 4.85
N ALA A 26 -3.45 12.32 4.60
CA ALA A 26 -3.05 12.81 3.28
C ALA A 26 -1.65 12.32 2.91
N ALA A 27 -1.57 11.60 1.80
CA ALA A 27 -0.33 11.19 1.17
C ALA A 27 -0.54 11.02 -0.35
N ILE A 28 0.52 11.19 -1.15
CA ILE A 28 0.49 10.71 -2.52
C ILE A 28 0.82 9.21 -2.48
N TYR A 29 -0.15 8.41 -2.86
CA TYR A 29 -0.06 7.00 -3.14
C TYR A 29 -0.23 6.79 -4.64
N ASP A 30 0.77 7.17 -5.40
CA ASP A 30 0.82 6.95 -6.84
C ASP A 30 2.24 6.51 -7.19
N MET A 31 2.40 5.24 -7.50
CA MET A 31 3.69 4.66 -7.87
C MET A 31 4.23 5.23 -9.21
N SER A 32 3.39 5.94 -9.98
CA SER A 32 3.78 6.64 -11.19
C SER A 32 4.19 8.09 -10.95
N ALA A 33 3.91 8.64 -9.76
CA ALA A 33 4.30 10.00 -9.39
C ALA A 33 5.84 10.09 -9.27
N ASP A 34 6.39 11.22 -9.71
CA ASP A 34 7.82 11.46 -9.59
C ASP A 34 8.27 11.56 -8.12
N ALA A 35 9.53 11.25 -7.87
CA ALA A 35 10.09 11.17 -6.52
C ALA A 35 10.03 12.51 -5.77
N GLU A 36 10.17 13.65 -6.47
CA GLU A 36 10.13 14.97 -5.84
C GLU A 36 8.71 15.33 -5.39
N SER A 37 7.70 15.07 -6.22
CA SER A 37 6.29 15.24 -5.86
C SER A 37 5.90 14.40 -4.64
N GLN A 38 6.35 13.14 -4.58
CA GLN A 38 6.14 12.26 -3.42
C GLN A 38 6.81 12.82 -2.17
N LYS A 39 8.06 13.30 -2.27
CA LYS A 39 8.80 13.89 -1.15
C LYS A 39 8.11 15.14 -0.63
N VAL A 40 7.74 16.07 -1.51
CA VAL A 40 7.05 17.31 -1.13
C VAL A 40 5.71 17.02 -0.46
N ALA A 41 4.94 16.07 -0.99
CA ALA A 41 3.62 15.76 -0.44
C ALA A 41 3.73 14.92 0.86
N ASN A 42 4.49 13.84 0.85
CA ASN A 42 4.49 12.88 1.96
C ASN A 42 5.36 13.39 3.13
N ILE A 43 6.58 13.85 2.87
CA ILE A 43 7.49 14.32 3.92
C ILE A 43 7.17 15.78 4.29
N GLY A 44 7.10 16.68 3.30
CA GLY A 44 6.76 18.08 3.51
C GLY A 44 5.35 18.27 4.07
N GLY A 45 4.38 17.49 3.57
CA GLY A 45 3.01 17.46 4.08
C GLY A 45 2.95 17.05 5.55
N THR A 46 3.64 15.98 5.93
CA THR A 46 3.71 15.51 7.33
C THR A 46 4.37 16.54 8.23
N LYS A 47 5.47 17.18 7.78
CA LYS A 47 6.11 18.24 8.54
C LYS A 47 5.15 19.41 8.80
N ASN A 48 4.46 19.89 7.78
CA ASN A 48 3.49 20.99 7.93
C ASN A 48 2.30 20.59 8.82
N ALA A 49 1.85 19.34 8.76
CA ALA A 49 0.79 18.82 9.63
C ALA A 49 1.22 18.76 11.11
N LEU A 50 2.45 18.31 11.38
CA LEU A 50 3.03 18.30 12.73
C LEU A 50 3.21 19.73 13.30
N GLU A 51 3.70 20.67 12.49
CA GLU A 51 3.83 22.09 12.90
C GLU A 51 2.45 22.70 13.24
N LEU A 52 1.42 22.37 12.46
CA LEU A 52 0.06 22.81 12.75
C LEU A 52 -0.47 22.13 14.02
N ALA A 53 -0.31 20.85 14.18
CA ALA A 53 -0.75 20.10 15.36
C ALA A 53 -0.12 20.67 16.65
N ALA A 54 1.18 20.96 16.63
CA ALA A 54 1.88 21.63 17.73
C ALA A 54 1.33 23.06 17.98
N THR A 55 1.12 23.86 16.92
CA THR A 55 0.55 25.21 17.02
C THR A 55 -0.83 25.19 17.66
N LEU A 56 -1.66 24.20 17.32
CA LEU A 56 -3.01 24.03 17.83
C LEU A 56 -3.06 23.38 19.21
N ASN A 57 -1.93 22.85 19.71
CA ASN A 57 -1.85 22.07 20.95
C ASN A 57 -2.92 20.94 20.94
N VAL A 58 -2.87 20.07 19.92
CA VAL A 58 -3.84 18.97 19.78
C VAL A 58 -3.62 17.90 20.83
N GLY A 59 -4.68 17.20 21.22
CA GLY A 59 -4.62 16.12 22.21
C GLY A 59 -3.81 14.92 21.73
N CYS A 60 -3.99 14.49 20.47
CA CYS A 60 -3.23 13.40 19.84
C CYS A 60 -3.14 13.58 18.33
N PHE A 61 -1.96 13.31 17.77
CA PHE A 61 -1.69 13.29 16.34
C PHE A 61 -1.75 11.85 15.82
N HIS A 62 -2.67 11.56 14.92
CA HIS A 62 -2.86 10.24 14.30
C HIS A 62 -2.26 10.23 12.89
N HIS A 63 -1.22 9.43 12.68
CA HIS A 63 -0.50 9.35 11.41
C HIS A 63 -0.82 8.06 10.64
N ALA A 64 -1.44 8.19 9.48
CA ALA A 64 -1.60 7.07 8.55
C ALA A 64 -0.28 6.82 7.79
N SER A 65 0.56 5.95 8.35
CA SER A 65 1.74 5.41 7.70
C SER A 65 1.35 4.29 6.71
N SER A 66 2.14 3.26 6.60
CA SER A 66 1.88 2.06 5.78
C SER A 66 2.82 0.94 6.23
N ILE A 67 2.47 -0.32 5.98
CA ILE A 67 3.44 -1.43 6.04
C ILE A 67 4.66 -1.19 5.13
N ALA A 68 4.52 -0.36 4.10
CA ALA A 68 5.60 0.07 3.21
C ALA A 68 6.74 0.80 3.94
N ALA A 69 6.53 1.32 5.16
CA ALA A 69 7.57 1.92 5.98
C ALA A 69 8.67 0.92 6.40
N ALA A 70 8.39 -0.39 6.36
CA ALA A 70 9.36 -1.46 6.55
C ALA A 70 10.34 -1.64 5.38
N GLY A 71 10.02 -1.06 4.21
CA GLY A 71 10.79 -1.27 2.99
C GLY A 71 10.66 -2.71 2.49
N LEU A 72 11.82 -3.31 2.19
CA LEU A 72 11.95 -4.71 1.76
C LEU A 72 12.60 -5.58 2.87
N TYR A 73 12.29 -5.29 4.12
CA TYR A 73 12.84 -6.06 5.26
C TYR A 73 12.52 -7.55 5.12
N PRO A 74 13.52 -8.44 5.17
CA PRO A 74 13.30 -9.87 5.06
C PRO A 74 12.81 -10.47 6.38
N GLY A 75 11.58 -10.96 6.42
CA GLY A 75 11.01 -11.61 7.61
C GLY A 75 9.81 -10.86 8.19
N THR A 76 9.61 -10.98 9.50
CA THR A 76 8.48 -10.36 10.19
C THR A 76 8.89 -9.00 10.75
N PHE A 77 8.33 -7.95 10.18
CA PHE A 77 8.48 -6.58 10.69
C PHE A 77 7.39 -6.29 11.72
N ARG A 78 7.77 -6.05 12.97
CA ARG A 78 6.83 -5.84 14.07
C ARG A 78 6.48 -4.37 14.27
N GLU A 79 5.48 -4.08 15.09
CA GLU A 79 5.01 -2.73 15.40
C GLU A 79 6.06 -1.87 16.15
N ASP A 80 6.89 -2.52 16.97
CA ASP A 80 7.99 -1.89 17.71
C ASP A 80 9.22 -1.57 16.83
N MET A 81 9.33 -2.18 15.66
CA MET A 81 10.45 -1.99 14.72
C MET A 81 10.27 -0.76 13.85
N PHE A 82 11.38 -0.08 13.57
CA PHE A 82 11.42 1.07 12.67
C PHE A 82 12.79 1.23 12.00
N GLU A 83 13.87 1.29 12.77
CA GLU A 83 15.22 1.52 12.25
C GLU A 83 15.77 0.32 11.47
N GLU A 84 15.15 -0.85 11.63
CA GLU A 84 15.49 -2.09 10.94
C GLU A 84 14.97 -2.13 9.49
N ALA A 85 14.27 -1.10 9.03
CA ALA A 85 13.76 -1.03 7.66
C ALA A 85 14.89 -1.13 6.64
N GLU A 86 14.69 -1.95 5.60
CA GLU A 86 15.67 -2.21 4.56
C GLU A 86 15.11 -1.94 3.16
N GLY A 87 16.02 -1.81 2.16
CA GLY A 87 15.62 -1.73 0.75
C GLY A 87 14.81 -0.49 0.38
N LEU A 88 15.00 0.64 1.07
CA LEU A 88 14.28 1.90 0.86
C LEU A 88 14.73 2.67 -0.40
N LYS A 89 14.95 1.97 -1.52
CA LYS A 89 15.35 2.59 -2.80
C LYS A 89 14.15 3.14 -3.59
N ASP A 90 12.99 2.52 -3.43
CA ASP A 90 11.76 2.99 -4.05
C ASP A 90 11.30 4.30 -3.39
N PRO A 91 10.94 5.35 -4.17
CA PRO A 91 10.53 6.65 -3.62
C PRO A 91 9.34 6.57 -2.66
N TYR A 92 8.38 5.69 -2.94
CA TYR A 92 7.21 5.53 -2.07
C TYR A 92 7.60 4.90 -0.73
N LEU A 93 8.35 3.79 -0.72
CA LEU A 93 8.84 3.14 0.50
C LEU A 93 9.65 4.13 1.34
N LYS A 94 10.58 4.84 0.68
CA LYS A 94 11.43 5.84 1.31
C LYS A 94 10.61 6.96 1.96
N THR A 95 9.68 7.56 1.21
CA THR A 95 8.90 8.71 1.73
C THR A 95 7.93 8.30 2.84
N LYS A 96 7.38 7.08 2.82
CA LYS A 96 6.56 6.55 3.92
C LYS A 96 7.40 6.32 5.18
N HIS A 97 8.59 5.75 5.04
CA HIS A 97 9.52 5.59 6.16
C HIS A 97 9.95 6.95 6.74
N GLU A 98 10.42 7.88 5.89
CA GLU A 98 10.89 9.19 6.35
C GLU A 98 9.76 10.01 7.01
N SER A 99 8.54 9.98 6.47
CA SER A 99 7.40 10.68 7.09
C SER A 99 7.02 10.11 8.45
N GLU A 100 7.04 8.80 8.62
CA GLU A 100 6.86 8.15 9.92
C GLU A 100 7.98 8.52 10.89
N GLY A 101 9.23 8.58 10.42
CA GLY A 101 10.38 9.02 11.22
C GLY A 101 10.24 10.44 11.77
N LEU A 102 9.62 11.37 11.02
CA LEU A 102 9.30 12.71 11.54
C LEU A 102 8.32 12.64 12.72
N VAL A 103 7.31 11.78 12.64
CA VAL A 103 6.32 11.61 13.70
C VAL A 103 6.95 11.00 14.95
N ARG A 104 7.82 10.00 14.78
CA ARG A 104 8.51 9.34 15.91
C ARG A 104 9.50 10.25 16.64
N LYS A 105 10.17 11.13 15.90
CA LYS A 105 11.21 12.03 16.45
C LYS A 105 10.67 13.29 17.13
N GLN A 106 9.42 13.68 16.85
CA GLN A 106 8.84 14.86 17.46
C GLN A 106 8.36 14.59 18.89
N THR A 107 8.40 15.61 19.74
CA THR A 107 8.00 15.54 21.16
C THR A 107 6.92 16.57 21.51
N ALA A 108 6.44 17.33 20.52
CA ALA A 108 5.54 18.46 20.75
C ALA A 108 4.10 18.03 21.08
N VAL A 109 3.65 16.89 20.54
CA VAL A 109 2.29 16.39 20.74
C VAL A 109 2.31 14.86 20.88
N PRO A 110 1.40 14.25 21.67
CA PRO A 110 1.22 12.81 21.67
C PRO A 110 0.87 12.31 20.27
N PHE A 111 1.29 11.09 19.90
CA PHE A 111 1.01 10.55 18.58
C PHE A 111 0.64 9.08 18.62
N ARG A 112 -0.04 8.62 17.57
CA ARG A 112 -0.27 7.20 17.23
C ARG A 112 -0.02 7.00 15.75
N ILE A 113 0.60 5.88 15.40
CA ILE A 113 0.96 5.54 14.03
C ILE A 113 0.16 4.32 13.61
N TYR A 114 -0.40 4.36 12.41
CA TYR A 114 -1.15 3.26 11.82
C TYR A 114 -0.46 2.83 10.53
N ARG A 115 -0.17 1.54 10.42
CA ARG A 115 0.45 0.93 9.23
C ARG A 115 -0.55 -0.01 8.55
N PRO A 116 -1.52 0.52 7.80
CA PRO A 116 -2.39 -0.33 7.00
C PRO A 116 -1.57 -1.05 5.93
N SER A 117 -2.03 -2.25 5.58
CA SER A 117 -1.62 -2.95 4.38
C SER A 117 -2.30 -2.36 3.14
N MET A 118 -2.41 -3.12 2.07
CA MET A 118 -3.09 -2.70 0.86
C MET A 118 -4.60 -2.59 1.12
N VAL A 119 -5.09 -1.36 1.16
CA VAL A 119 -6.51 -1.09 1.43
C VAL A 119 -7.32 -1.35 0.17
N VAL A 120 -8.39 -2.12 0.32
CA VAL A 120 -9.36 -2.46 -0.73
C VAL A 120 -10.73 -1.86 -0.40
N GLY A 121 -11.70 -2.02 -1.30
CA GLY A 121 -13.06 -1.50 -1.13
C GLY A 121 -13.75 -1.98 0.15
N HIS A 122 -14.90 -1.40 0.40
CA HIS A 122 -15.73 -1.72 1.57
C HIS A 122 -16.15 -3.20 1.55
N SER A 123 -16.03 -3.90 2.67
CA SER A 123 -16.20 -5.35 2.74
C SER A 123 -17.61 -5.84 2.35
N GLN A 124 -18.65 -5.04 2.59
CA GLN A 124 -20.03 -5.41 2.32
C GLN A 124 -20.57 -4.82 1.01
N THR A 125 -20.21 -3.56 0.68
CA THR A 125 -20.76 -2.89 -0.50
C THR A 125 -19.86 -3.01 -1.72
N GLY A 126 -18.57 -3.29 -1.53
CA GLY A 126 -17.55 -3.30 -2.59
C GLY A 126 -17.19 -1.90 -3.11
N GLU A 127 -17.76 -0.84 -2.53
CA GLU A 127 -17.47 0.54 -2.96
C GLU A 127 -16.00 0.90 -2.75
N ILE A 128 -15.44 1.58 -3.74
CA ILE A 128 -14.07 2.12 -3.71
C ILE A 128 -14.00 3.38 -4.56
N ASP A 129 -13.38 4.42 -4.05
CA ASP A 129 -13.25 5.70 -4.75
C ASP A 129 -12.18 5.68 -5.84
N LYS A 130 -11.15 4.85 -5.67
CA LYS A 130 -10.01 4.83 -6.57
C LYS A 130 -9.61 3.41 -6.95
N ILE A 131 -9.48 3.17 -8.26
CA ILE A 131 -9.01 1.89 -8.79
C ILE A 131 -7.48 1.92 -8.85
N ASP A 132 -6.83 1.32 -7.85
CA ASP A 132 -5.37 1.17 -7.76
C ASP A 132 -4.98 -0.16 -7.09
N GLY A 133 -3.69 -0.37 -6.81
CA GLY A 133 -3.22 -1.58 -6.15
C GLY A 133 -3.64 -2.86 -6.88
N PRO A 134 -4.32 -3.81 -6.21
CA PRO A 134 -4.69 -5.09 -6.80
C PRO A 134 -5.71 -4.97 -7.94
N TYR A 135 -6.43 -3.84 -8.03
CA TYR A 135 -7.45 -3.63 -9.06
C TYR A 135 -6.87 -3.43 -10.46
N TYR A 136 -5.59 -3.12 -10.62
CA TYR A 136 -4.93 -3.13 -11.93
C TYR A 136 -5.05 -4.49 -12.63
N LEU A 137 -5.18 -5.57 -11.85
CA LEU A 137 -5.36 -6.92 -12.37
C LEU A 137 -6.72 -7.14 -13.05
N PHE A 138 -7.71 -6.30 -12.80
CA PHE A 138 -9.04 -6.41 -13.42
C PHE A 138 -9.01 -6.30 -14.95
N THR A 139 -8.13 -5.47 -15.49
CA THR A 139 -7.95 -5.35 -16.94
C THR A 139 -7.44 -6.67 -17.54
N LEU A 140 -6.50 -7.33 -16.85
CA LEU A 140 -5.99 -8.64 -17.26
C LEU A 140 -7.10 -9.71 -17.21
N ILE A 141 -7.84 -9.79 -16.09
CA ILE A 141 -8.94 -10.74 -15.91
C ILE A 141 -10.03 -10.53 -16.94
N LYS A 142 -10.40 -9.28 -17.23
CA LYS A 142 -11.36 -8.94 -18.30
C LYS A 142 -10.91 -9.46 -19.65
N LYS A 143 -9.64 -9.34 -20.00
CA LYS A 143 -9.10 -9.88 -21.27
C LYS A 143 -9.14 -11.40 -21.30
N ILE A 144 -8.73 -12.05 -20.22
CA ILE A 144 -8.78 -13.52 -20.10
C ILE A 144 -10.22 -14.00 -20.33
N ARG A 145 -11.19 -13.38 -19.64
CA ARG A 145 -12.62 -13.68 -19.80
C ARG A 145 -13.12 -13.52 -21.24
N GLN A 146 -12.65 -12.49 -21.94
CA GLN A 146 -13.06 -12.23 -23.33
C GLN A 146 -12.45 -13.21 -24.34
N THR A 147 -11.35 -13.86 -23.96
CA THR A 147 -10.56 -14.71 -24.87
C THR A 147 -10.83 -16.20 -24.62
N LEU A 148 -11.07 -16.57 -23.34
CA LEU A 148 -11.21 -17.97 -22.93
C LEU A 148 -12.53 -18.19 -22.20
N PRO A 149 -13.26 -19.29 -22.48
CA PRO A 149 -14.41 -19.71 -21.68
C PRO A 149 -14.03 -20.00 -20.24
N GLN A 150 -14.95 -19.80 -19.29
CA GLN A 150 -14.71 -19.95 -17.86
C GLN A 150 -14.19 -21.33 -17.44
N TRP A 151 -14.59 -22.39 -18.15
CA TRP A 151 -14.23 -23.78 -17.85
C TRP A 151 -12.80 -24.16 -18.30
N VAL A 152 -12.11 -23.31 -19.05
CA VAL A 152 -10.76 -23.61 -19.52
C VAL A 152 -9.76 -23.50 -18.34
N PRO A 153 -9.03 -24.58 -18.01
CA PRO A 153 -8.01 -24.51 -16.98
C PRO A 153 -6.86 -23.61 -17.43
N THR A 154 -6.44 -22.71 -16.57
CA THR A 154 -5.30 -21.84 -16.85
C THR A 154 -4.12 -22.12 -15.92
N LEU A 155 -2.92 -21.91 -16.44
CA LEU A 155 -1.69 -22.00 -15.69
C LEU A 155 -1.37 -20.61 -15.11
N GLY A 156 -1.11 -20.55 -13.82
CA GLY A 156 -0.70 -19.35 -13.12
C GLY A 156 0.65 -19.48 -12.43
N ILE A 157 1.19 -18.35 -12.04
CA ILE A 157 2.37 -18.27 -11.20
C ILE A 157 1.90 -18.01 -9.78
N GLU A 158 2.28 -18.86 -8.83
CA GLU A 158 2.07 -18.61 -7.43
C GLU A 158 3.16 -17.67 -6.93
N GLY A 159 2.74 -16.49 -6.48
CA GLY A 159 3.61 -15.51 -5.84
C GLY A 159 3.68 -15.72 -4.33
N GLY A 160 4.22 -14.70 -3.63
CA GLY A 160 4.18 -14.62 -2.18
C GLY A 160 2.76 -14.42 -1.63
N ARG A 161 2.69 -14.18 -0.33
CA ARG A 161 1.46 -13.75 0.32
C ARG A 161 1.25 -12.26 0.09
N ILE A 162 0.00 -11.89 -0.13
CA ILE A 162 -0.41 -10.49 -0.30
C ILE A 162 -1.39 -10.13 0.82
N ASN A 163 -1.10 -9.06 1.52
CA ASN A 163 -1.94 -8.60 2.60
C ASN A 163 -2.87 -7.50 2.06
N VAL A 164 -4.16 -7.73 2.16
CA VAL A 164 -5.20 -6.79 1.77
C VAL A 164 -6.21 -6.66 2.90
N VAL A 165 -6.69 -5.45 3.15
CA VAL A 165 -7.67 -5.16 4.20
C VAL A 165 -8.77 -4.26 3.66
N PRO A 166 -10.04 -4.47 4.06
CA PRO A 166 -11.13 -3.59 3.66
C PRO A 166 -11.01 -2.20 4.29
N VAL A 167 -11.50 -1.17 3.60
CA VAL A 167 -11.45 0.22 4.09
C VAL A 167 -12.24 0.42 5.38
N ASP A 168 -13.39 -0.25 5.53
CA ASP A 168 -14.20 -0.23 6.74
C ASP A 168 -13.45 -0.81 7.95
N PHE A 169 -12.75 -1.94 7.79
CA PHE A 169 -11.87 -2.45 8.85
C PHE A 169 -10.81 -1.43 9.28
N VAL A 170 -10.17 -0.75 8.31
CA VAL A 170 -9.14 0.24 8.61
C VAL A 170 -9.71 1.43 9.36
N THR A 171 -10.87 1.94 8.93
CA THR A 171 -11.53 3.07 9.60
C THR A 171 -12.00 2.73 11.00
N ASP A 172 -12.64 1.58 11.19
CA ASP A 172 -13.14 1.13 12.49
C ASP A 172 -11.99 0.87 13.47
N ALA A 173 -10.90 0.24 13.00
CA ALA A 173 -9.70 0.02 13.82
C ALA A 173 -9.04 1.34 14.22
N MET A 174 -8.92 2.29 13.29
CA MET A 174 -8.36 3.61 13.59
C MET A 174 -9.23 4.38 14.59
N ASP A 175 -10.54 4.36 14.43
CA ASP A 175 -11.47 5.00 15.35
C ASP A 175 -11.38 4.38 16.75
N HIS A 176 -11.46 3.04 16.85
CA HIS A 176 -11.33 2.34 18.13
C HIS A 176 -10.01 2.67 18.83
N ILE A 177 -8.89 2.57 18.12
CA ILE A 177 -7.55 2.85 18.68
C ILE A 177 -7.44 4.34 19.06
N ALA A 178 -7.99 5.26 18.27
CA ALA A 178 -7.92 6.70 18.53
C ALA A 178 -8.59 7.07 19.87
N HIS A 179 -9.66 6.41 20.25
CA HIS A 179 -10.42 6.69 21.48
C HIS A 179 -9.99 5.85 22.69
N LYS A 180 -9.13 4.85 22.51
CA LYS A 180 -8.61 4.04 23.61
C LYS A 180 -7.48 4.74 24.34
N LYS A 181 -7.55 4.83 25.68
CA LYS A 181 -6.53 5.47 26.52
C LYS A 181 -5.25 4.65 26.61
N GLY A 182 -4.11 5.34 26.83
CA GLY A 182 -2.82 4.69 27.13
C GLY A 182 -2.09 4.12 25.91
N LEU A 183 -2.48 4.52 24.69
CA LEU A 183 -1.87 4.03 23.45
C LEU A 183 -0.99 5.08 22.73
N ASP A 184 -0.69 6.19 23.39
CA ASP A 184 0.15 7.22 22.78
C ASP A 184 1.61 6.74 22.66
N GLY A 185 2.26 7.13 21.58
CA GLY A 185 3.62 6.70 21.24
C GLY A 185 3.69 5.31 20.55
N HIS A 186 2.57 4.62 20.37
CA HIS A 186 2.54 3.30 19.76
C HIS A 186 2.29 3.34 18.25
N CYS A 187 2.74 2.29 17.59
CA CYS A 187 2.47 1.97 16.19
C CYS A 187 1.59 0.72 16.12
N PHE A 188 0.66 0.69 15.16
CA PHE A 188 -0.30 -0.40 14.98
C PHE A 188 -0.29 -0.88 13.53
N HIS A 189 -0.18 -2.18 13.33
CA HIS A 189 -0.36 -2.80 12.03
C HIS A 189 -1.85 -3.09 11.79
N LEU A 190 -2.40 -2.48 10.75
CA LEU A 190 -3.77 -2.76 10.31
C LEU A 190 -3.70 -3.71 9.13
N VAL A 191 -3.57 -4.99 9.45
CA VAL A 191 -3.26 -6.07 8.49
C VAL A 191 -4.15 -7.28 8.75
N ASP A 192 -4.33 -8.10 7.72
CA ASP A 192 -4.89 -9.44 7.88
C ASP A 192 -3.81 -10.34 8.52
N PRO A 193 -4.08 -10.98 9.67
CA PRO A 193 -3.13 -11.90 10.30
C PRO A 193 -2.84 -13.14 9.45
N GLU A 194 -3.76 -13.51 8.55
CA GLU A 194 -3.64 -14.67 7.66
C GLU A 194 -3.67 -14.26 6.18
N PRO A 195 -2.67 -13.49 5.68
CA PRO A 195 -2.70 -12.97 4.33
C PRO A 195 -2.77 -14.07 3.29
N MET A 196 -3.66 -13.91 2.33
CA MET A 196 -3.88 -14.90 1.29
C MET A 196 -2.72 -14.98 0.30
N ARG A 197 -2.60 -16.12 -0.39
CA ARG A 197 -1.64 -16.26 -1.49
C ARG A 197 -2.08 -15.44 -2.70
N PHE A 198 -1.11 -14.93 -3.46
CA PHE A 198 -1.42 -14.13 -4.66
C PHE A 198 -2.32 -14.89 -5.66
N GLY A 199 -2.06 -16.18 -5.88
CA GLY A 199 -2.89 -17.00 -6.76
C GLY A 199 -4.33 -17.20 -6.25
N GLU A 200 -4.55 -17.18 -4.94
CA GLU A 200 -5.89 -17.21 -4.34
C GLU A 200 -6.64 -15.90 -4.57
N LEU A 201 -5.95 -14.76 -4.39
CA LEU A 201 -6.51 -13.45 -4.72
C LEU A 201 -6.93 -13.37 -6.19
N MET A 202 -6.06 -13.84 -7.11
CA MET A 202 -6.34 -13.89 -8.54
C MET A 202 -7.54 -14.77 -8.86
N ASN A 203 -7.65 -15.94 -8.25
CA ASN A 203 -8.79 -16.83 -8.44
C ASN A 203 -10.08 -16.24 -7.86
N THR A 204 -10.01 -15.51 -6.76
CA THR A 204 -11.16 -14.79 -6.20
C THR A 204 -11.68 -13.74 -7.19
N PHE A 205 -10.79 -12.96 -7.79
CA PHE A 205 -11.17 -12.00 -8.84
C PHE A 205 -11.69 -12.69 -10.09
N ALA A 206 -11.06 -13.80 -10.51
CA ALA A 206 -11.50 -14.57 -11.68
C ALA A 206 -12.92 -15.13 -11.48
N ARG A 207 -13.22 -15.72 -10.33
CA ARG A 207 -14.57 -16.21 -9.98
C ARG A 207 -15.60 -15.09 -10.03
N ALA A 208 -15.33 -13.98 -9.38
CA ALA A 208 -16.21 -12.81 -9.35
C ALA A 208 -16.47 -12.24 -10.76
N ALA A 209 -15.47 -12.32 -11.63
CA ALA A 209 -15.56 -11.86 -13.01
C ALA A 209 -16.10 -12.92 -13.99
N HIS A 210 -16.44 -14.14 -13.56
CA HIS A 210 -16.76 -15.28 -14.42
C HIS A 210 -15.67 -15.56 -15.48
N ALA A 211 -14.41 -15.42 -15.07
CA ALA A 211 -13.24 -15.72 -15.89
C ALA A 211 -12.63 -17.09 -15.50
N PRO A 212 -11.80 -17.71 -16.38
CA PRO A 212 -11.06 -18.91 -16.04
C PRO A 212 -10.20 -18.76 -14.81
N GLU A 213 -10.22 -19.77 -13.92
CA GLU A 213 -9.36 -19.82 -12.74
C GLU A 213 -8.01 -20.49 -13.04
N MET A 214 -7.00 -20.14 -12.26
CA MET A 214 -5.71 -20.83 -12.27
C MET A 214 -5.87 -22.17 -11.55
N THR A 215 -5.96 -23.25 -12.31
CA THR A 215 -6.09 -24.62 -11.79
C THR A 215 -4.74 -25.22 -11.44
N MET A 216 -3.68 -24.83 -12.14
CA MET A 216 -2.30 -25.18 -11.84
C MET A 216 -1.51 -23.92 -11.52
N ARG A 217 -0.81 -23.93 -10.39
CA ARG A 217 0.01 -22.78 -9.94
C ARG A 217 1.44 -23.26 -9.74
N ILE A 218 2.37 -22.63 -10.43
CA ILE A 218 3.81 -22.88 -10.32
C ILE A 218 4.41 -21.85 -9.37
N ASP A 219 5.10 -22.30 -8.33
CA ASP A 219 5.79 -21.40 -7.40
C ASP A 219 6.84 -20.57 -8.16
N ALA A 220 6.73 -19.25 -8.06
CA ALA A 220 7.64 -18.31 -8.71
C ALA A 220 9.12 -18.61 -8.37
N ARG A 221 9.39 -19.10 -7.17
CA ARG A 221 10.74 -19.50 -6.74
C ARG A 221 11.35 -20.62 -7.58
N MET A 222 10.52 -21.47 -8.18
CA MET A 222 11.02 -22.52 -9.09
C MET A 222 11.68 -21.92 -10.32
N PHE A 223 11.28 -20.72 -10.74
CA PHE A 223 11.95 -20.02 -11.86
C PHE A 223 13.37 -19.57 -11.52
N ALA A 224 13.72 -19.43 -10.24
CA ALA A 224 15.08 -19.09 -9.81
C ALA A 224 16.09 -20.20 -10.14
N PHE A 225 15.64 -21.47 -10.19
CA PHE A 225 16.45 -22.62 -10.56
C PHE A 225 16.62 -22.81 -12.08
N ILE A 226 15.87 -22.07 -12.89
CA ILE A 226 16.01 -22.10 -14.35
C ILE A 226 17.24 -21.26 -14.74
N PRO A 227 18.21 -21.83 -15.46
CA PRO A 227 19.37 -21.07 -15.95
C PRO A 227 18.96 -19.82 -16.68
N SER A 228 19.71 -18.73 -16.52
CA SER A 228 19.41 -17.40 -17.13
C SER A 228 19.25 -17.47 -18.65
N ALA A 229 20.05 -18.31 -19.31
CA ALA A 229 19.94 -18.56 -20.75
C ALA A 229 18.59 -19.17 -21.16
N MET A 230 18.07 -20.12 -20.36
CA MET A 230 16.77 -20.75 -20.62
C MET A 230 15.60 -19.81 -20.30
N ARG A 231 15.71 -18.98 -19.23
CA ARG A 231 14.75 -17.89 -18.97
C ARG A 231 14.68 -16.91 -20.12
N MET A 232 15.85 -16.50 -20.63
CA MET A 232 15.94 -15.58 -21.76
C MET A 232 15.36 -16.18 -23.05
N ALA A 233 15.59 -17.48 -23.29
CA ALA A 233 15.00 -18.19 -24.43
C ALA A 233 13.48 -18.22 -24.35
N VAL A 234 12.89 -18.57 -23.17
CA VAL A 234 11.44 -18.62 -22.97
C VAL A 234 10.81 -17.23 -23.09
N THR A 235 11.42 -16.21 -22.48
CA THR A 235 10.90 -14.83 -22.53
C THR A 235 11.06 -14.17 -23.90
N SER A 236 11.97 -14.67 -24.73
CA SER A 236 12.17 -14.19 -26.11
C SER A 236 11.24 -14.86 -27.12
N LEU A 237 10.52 -15.94 -26.75
CA LEU A 237 9.54 -16.58 -27.61
C LEU A 237 8.47 -15.55 -28.06
N PRO A 238 8.17 -15.45 -29.36
CA PRO A 238 7.25 -14.44 -29.88
C PRO A 238 5.90 -14.37 -29.15
N PRO A 239 5.21 -15.49 -28.81
CA PRO A 239 3.94 -15.42 -28.09
C PRO A 239 4.11 -14.92 -26.65
N VAL A 240 5.18 -15.32 -25.95
CA VAL A 240 5.46 -14.88 -24.56
C VAL A 240 5.81 -13.38 -24.55
N LYS A 241 6.67 -12.94 -25.46
CA LYS A 241 7.05 -11.53 -25.62
C LYS A 241 5.85 -10.65 -25.99
N ARG A 242 4.96 -11.14 -26.88
CA ARG A 242 3.72 -10.43 -27.22
C ARG A 242 2.81 -10.32 -26.00
N LEU A 243 2.62 -11.40 -25.26
CA LEU A 243 1.80 -11.41 -24.04
C LEU A 243 2.38 -10.48 -22.96
N THR A 244 3.67 -10.56 -22.69
CA THR A 244 4.35 -9.69 -21.71
C THR A 244 4.25 -8.21 -22.10
N ASN A 245 4.54 -7.87 -23.37
CA ASN A 245 4.42 -6.50 -23.85
C ASN A 245 2.97 -5.99 -23.83
N MET A 246 2.00 -6.85 -24.12
CA MET A 246 0.58 -6.53 -24.04
C MET A 246 0.17 -6.25 -22.58
N ILE A 247 0.60 -7.11 -21.65
CA ILE A 247 0.34 -6.94 -20.21
C ILE A 247 0.95 -5.63 -19.72
N LEU A 248 2.23 -5.38 -19.99
CA LEU A 248 2.93 -4.16 -19.56
C LEU A 248 2.32 -2.88 -20.16
N ARG A 249 1.93 -2.92 -21.44
CA ARG A 249 1.34 -1.78 -22.15
C ARG A 249 -0.07 -1.46 -21.68
N ASP A 250 -0.87 -2.50 -21.47
CA ASP A 250 -2.30 -2.32 -21.21
C ASP A 250 -2.63 -2.15 -19.72
N LEU A 251 -1.80 -2.68 -18.83
CA LEU A 251 -1.98 -2.52 -17.38
C LEU A 251 -1.40 -1.20 -16.86
N LYS A 252 -0.62 -0.47 -17.67
CA LYS A 252 0.12 0.73 -17.22
C LYS A 252 0.88 0.50 -15.91
N ILE A 253 1.24 -0.76 -15.61
CA ILE A 253 1.97 -1.12 -14.40
C ILE A 253 3.40 -0.62 -14.56
N PRO A 254 3.91 0.23 -13.66
CA PRO A 254 5.32 0.58 -13.65
C PRO A 254 6.15 -0.70 -13.52
N LYS A 255 7.26 -0.78 -14.24
CA LYS A 255 8.17 -1.95 -14.18
C LYS A 255 8.62 -2.26 -12.73
N ALA A 256 8.65 -1.24 -11.87
CA ALA A 256 8.96 -1.38 -10.45
C ALA A 256 7.93 -2.25 -9.69
N THR A 257 6.66 -2.28 -10.10
CA THR A 257 5.62 -3.07 -9.41
C THR A 257 5.80 -4.57 -9.64
N LEU A 258 6.44 -4.97 -10.72
CA LEU A 258 6.74 -6.38 -10.98
C LEU A 258 7.77 -6.96 -10.00
N SER A 259 8.65 -6.15 -9.41
CA SER A 259 9.62 -6.59 -8.41
C SER A 259 8.99 -6.94 -7.06
N PHE A 260 7.74 -6.56 -6.81
CA PHE A 260 7.00 -6.95 -5.60
C PHE A 260 6.27 -8.30 -5.75
N ILE A 261 6.19 -8.84 -6.97
CA ILE A 261 5.47 -10.09 -7.27
C ILE A 261 6.45 -11.25 -7.51
N THR A 262 7.69 -10.95 -7.79
CA THR A 262 8.80 -11.91 -8.00
C THR A 262 9.76 -11.94 -6.84
#